data_53db8a7e1417373a1e156b16a0bc7491
#
_entry.id   53db8a7e1417373a1e156b16a0bc7491
#
_cell.length_a   1.000
_cell.length_b   1.000
_cell.length_c   1.000
_cell.angle_alpha   90.00
_cell.angle_beta   90.00
_cell.angle_gamma   90.00
#
_symmetry.space_group_name_H-M   'P 1'
#
loop_
_entity.id
_entity.type
_entity.pdbx_description
1 polymer ?
#
loop_
_entity_poly.entity_id
_entity_poly.type
_entity_poly.pdbx_seq_one_letter_code
_entity_poly.pdbx_strand_id
1 'polypeptide(L)'
;MFEEKATGHLFFGEGKSGDWITAYCDGGSRGNPGPAGYGVFIEGPDGKKLAELSEFLGKTTNNVAEYSALLGALGWTLQSGHRRLRVVGDSELLVKQIQGRYKVASPDLRPLYDEAKRRIAKLDAFRIEHVLRGKNQKADRLANAAMDRGMGRSVKATPGAPSFAVSGAKGGSPPPQPLKGYVKGGVVHLLEGELPDGVFVKVTPDRQ
;
A
#
# COMPACT_ATOMS: atom_id res chain seq x y z
N MET A 1 40.84 -22.75 -0.72
CA MET A 1 40.51 -21.49 -1.42
C MET A 1 38.99 -21.51 -1.64
N PHE A 2 38.21 -20.99 -0.70
CA PHE A 2 36.74 -20.99 -0.76
C PHE A 2 36.31 -19.62 -1.22
N GLU A 3 35.70 -19.54 -2.40
CA GLU A 3 35.10 -18.31 -2.92
C GLU A 3 33.90 -17.95 -2.09
N GLU A 4 33.96 -16.78 -1.48
CA GLU A 4 32.92 -16.12 -0.76
C GLU A 4 31.85 -15.61 -1.76
N LYS A 5 30.71 -16.31 -1.84
CA LYS A 5 29.58 -15.90 -2.64
C LYS A 5 28.99 -14.63 -2.03
N ALA A 6 29.21 -13.52 -2.71
CA ALA A 6 28.64 -12.22 -2.41
C ALA A 6 27.12 -12.32 -2.20
N THR A 7 26.68 -12.08 -0.97
CA THR A 7 25.30 -11.82 -0.60
C THR A 7 24.88 -10.54 -1.28
N GLY A 8 24.05 -10.66 -2.33
CA GLY A 8 23.51 -9.53 -3.07
C GLY A 8 22.63 -8.65 -2.18
N HIS A 9 23.23 -7.67 -1.56
CA HIS A 9 22.51 -6.51 -1.04
C HIS A 9 22.05 -5.70 -2.25
N LEU A 10 20.73 -5.62 -2.47
CA LEU A 10 20.13 -4.67 -3.40
C LEU A 10 20.28 -3.25 -2.81
N PHE A 11 21.49 -2.72 -2.82
CA PHE A 11 21.75 -1.31 -2.55
C PHE A 11 21.79 -0.56 -3.88
N PHE A 12 20.71 0.11 -4.23
CA PHE A 12 20.73 1.09 -5.29
C PHE A 12 21.01 2.46 -4.67
N GLY A 13 22.22 2.99 -4.92
CA GLY A 13 22.56 4.40 -4.85
C GLY A 13 22.76 4.99 -3.44
N GLU A 14 23.99 5.38 -3.13
CA GLU A 14 24.28 6.38 -2.09
C GLU A 14 23.88 7.77 -2.62
N GLY A 15 22.61 8.15 -2.40
CA GLY A 15 22.16 9.52 -2.64
C GLY A 15 22.07 10.32 -1.34
N LYS A 16 22.20 11.64 -1.45
CA LYS A 16 22.12 12.58 -0.34
C LYS A 16 20.95 12.26 0.59
N SER A 17 21.19 12.29 1.91
CA SER A 17 20.25 11.91 2.98
C SER A 17 18.89 12.65 2.90
N GLY A 18 18.81 13.77 2.18
CA GLY A 18 17.63 14.64 2.12
C GLY A 18 16.48 14.20 1.20
N ASP A 19 16.70 13.21 0.32
CA ASP A 19 15.72 12.87 -0.71
C ASP A 19 14.89 11.61 -0.39
N TRP A 20 15.14 10.96 0.73
CA TRP A 20 14.44 9.76 1.13
C TRP A 20 13.12 10.09 1.83
N ILE A 21 12.03 9.46 1.37
CA ILE A 21 10.79 9.42 2.15
C ILE A 21 10.67 8.06 2.83
N THR A 22 9.98 8.01 3.97
CA THR A 22 9.75 6.79 4.74
C THR A 22 8.27 6.46 4.75
N ALA A 23 7.90 5.25 4.32
CA ALA A 23 6.55 4.73 4.39
C ALA A 23 6.49 3.60 5.43
N TYR A 24 5.69 3.80 6.46
CA TYR A 24 5.30 2.77 7.43
C TYR A 24 4.09 2.05 6.88
N CYS A 25 4.19 0.74 6.68
CA CYS A 25 3.16 -0.09 6.06
C CYS A 25 2.67 -1.16 7.03
N ASP A 26 1.36 -1.36 7.08
CA ASP A 26 0.72 -2.44 7.81
C ASP A 26 -0.50 -2.94 7.05
N GLY A 27 -0.72 -4.25 7.08
CA GLY A 27 -1.90 -4.89 6.52
C GLY A 27 -2.43 -5.94 7.48
N GLY A 28 -3.74 -6.01 7.62
CA GLY A 28 -4.36 -6.94 8.54
C GLY A 28 -5.65 -7.55 8.02
N SER A 29 -6.02 -8.70 8.58
CA SER A 29 -7.34 -9.29 8.37
C SER A 29 -7.93 -9.79 9.68
N ARG A 30 -9.23 -9.62 9.86
CA ARG A 30 -9.99 -10.17 10.99
C ARG A 30 -10.51 -11.55 10.65
N GLY A 31 -9.66 -12.56 10.87
CA GLY A 31 -9.75 -13.91 10.32
C GLY A 31 -8.83 -14.05 9.10
N ASN A 32 -8.50 -15.29 8.68
CA ASN A 32 -7.54 -15.51 7.61
C ASN A 32 -7.99 -16.66 6.67
N PRO A 33 -8.78 -16.36 5.60
CA PRO A 33 -9.22 -15.05 5.13
C PRO A 33 -10.35 -14.42 5.95
N GLY A 34 -10.41 -13.09 5.96
CA GLY A 34 -11.42 -12.31 6.69
C GLY A 34 -11.53 -10.88 6.17
N PRO A 35 -12.40 -10.04 6.78
CA PRO A 35 -12.42 -8.61 6.51
C PRO A 35 -11.02 -8.04 6.70
N ALA A 36 -10.45 -7.48 5.64
CA ALA A 36 -9.06 -7.06 5.59
C ALA A 36 -8.94 -5.59 5.17
N GLY A 37 -7.85 -4.97 5.58
CA GLY A 37 -7.54 -3.60 5.22
C GLY A 37 -6.06 -3.32 5.41
N TYR A 38 -5.60 -2.21 4.84
CA TYR A 38 -4.23 -1.77 5.03
C TYR A 38 -4.15 -0.32 5.43
N GLY A 39 -3.03 0.03 6.02
CA GLY A 39 -2.65 1.38 6.38
C GLY A 39 -1.22 1.70 5.94
N VAL A 40 -1.01 2.92 5.43
CA VAL A 40 0.31 3.44 5.13
C VAL A 40 0.42 4.85 5.68
N PHE A 41 1.48 5.11 6.42
CA PHE A 41 1.83 6.45 6.89
C PHE A 41 3.15 6.86 6.24
N ILE A 42 3.14 7.97 5.51
CA ILE A 42 4.31 8.44 4.76
C ILE A 42 4.81 9.75 5.33
N GLU A 43 6.11 9.80 5.61
CA GLU A 43 6.79 11.00 6.09
C GLU A 43 7.99 11.36 5.22
N GLY A 44 8.25 12.65 5.16
CA GLY A 44 9.39 13.23 4.47
C GLY A 44 10.71 13.07 5.24
N PRO A 45 11.82 13.52 4.67
CA PRO A 45 13.13 13.48 5.32
C PRO A 45 13.21 14.33 6.60
N ASP A 46 12.32 15.31 6.74
CA ASP A 46 12.15 16.16 7.93
C ASP A 46 11.20 15.58 8.98
N GLY A 47 10.72 14.34 8.76
CA GLY A 47 9.77 13.67 9.65
C GLY A 47 8.34 14.19 9.57
N LYS A 48 8.04 15.17 8.69
CA LYS A 48 6.67 15.65 8.50
C LYS A 48 5.84 14.67 7.71
N LYS A 49 4.58 14.55 8.09
CA LYS A 49 3.61 13.74 7.36
C LYS A 49 3.41 14.29 5.94
N LEU A 50 3.59 13.41 4.94
CA LEU A 50 3.28 13.66 3.55
C LEU A 50 1.92 13.08 3.16
N ALA A 51 1.61 11.85 3.62
CA ALA A 51 0.35 11.19 3.31
C ALA A 51 -0.03 10.12 4.35
N GLU A 52 -1.31 9.78 4.35
CA GLU A 52 -1.88 8.62 5.02
C GLU A 52 -2.80 7.89 4.04
N LEU A 53 -2.60 6.58 3.88
CA LEU A 53 -3.49 5.71 3.12
C LEU A 53 -4.16 4.74 4.07
N SER A 54 -5.44 4.50 3.89
CA SER A 54 -6.21 3.59 4.74
C SER A 54 -7.39 3.04 3.95
N GLU A 55 -7.30 1.78 3.52
CA GLU A 55 -8.22 1.18 2.58
C GLU A 55 -8.72 -0.19 3.04
N PHE A 56 -10.02 -0.42 2.89
CA PHE A 56 -10.66 -1.70 3.13
C PHE A 56 -10.65 -2.56 1.88
N LEU A 57 -10.15 -3.78 1.99
CA LEU A 57 -9.94 -4.71 0.87
C LEU A 57 -11.07 -5.74 0.68
N GLY A 58 -12.12 -5.68 1.52
CA GLY A 58 -13.10 -6.75 1.55
C GLY A 58 -12.56 -7.98 2.29
N LYS A 59 -12.99 -9.18 1.86
CA LYS A 59 -12.54 -10.44 2.47
C LYS A 59 -11.30 -10.98 1.75
N THR A 60 -10.16 -10.97 2.45
CA THR A 60 -8.89 -11.52 1.93
C THR A 60 -7.98 -11.97 3.08
N THR A 61 -6.77 -12.45 2.74
CA THR A 61 -5.78 -12.90 3.72
C THR A 61 -4.93 -11.77 4.27
N ASN A 62 -4.32 -11.99 5.43
CA ASN A 62 -3.37 -11.05 6.03
C ASN A 62 -2.22 -10.72 5.07
N ASN A 63 -1.63 -11.74 4.45
CA ASN A 63 -0.50 -11.52 3.54
C ASN A 63 -0.86 -10.68 2.32
N VAL A 64 -2.09 -10.83 1.78
CA VAL A 64 -2.58 -9.98 0.69
C VAL A 64 -2.71 -8.53 1.16
N ALA A 65 -3.20 -8.29 2.38
CA ALA A 65 -3.31 -6.95 2.94
C ALA A 65 -1.93 -6.29 3.14
N GLU A 66 -0.93 -7.04 3.61
CA GLU A 66 0.46 -6.60 3.75
C GLU A 66 1.07 -6.17 2.39
N TYR A 67 0.88 -7.00 1.36
CA TYR A 67 1.32 -6.65 0.00
C TYR A 67 0.58 -5.43 -0.55
N SER A 68 -0.71 -5.29 -0.24
CA SER A 68 -1.51 -4.13 -0.66
C SER A 68 -1.00 -2.83 -0.03
N ALA A 69 -0.58 -2.87 1.25
CA ALA A 69 0.07 -1.74 1.90
C ALA A 69 1.36 -1.32 1.18
N LEU A 70 2.22 -2.29 0.84
CA LEU A 70 3.45 -2.04 0.08
C LEU A 70 3.14 -1.43 -1.29
N LEU A 71 2.16 -1.98 -2.02
CA LEU A 71 1.75 -1.47 -3.34
C LEU A 71 1.15 -0.07 -3.25
N GLY A 72 0.38 0.23 -2.20
CA GLY A 72 -0.13 1.57 -1.93
C GLY A 72 1.00 2.58 -1.69
N ALA A 73 1.99 2.22 -0.87
CA ALA A 73 3.17 3.05 -0.62
C ALA A 73 3.96 3.33 -1.90
N LEU A 74 4.25 2.29 -2.68
CA LEU A 74 4.97 2.40 -3.96
C LEU A 74 4.19 3.25 -4.98
N GLY A 75 2.87 3.03 -5.08
CA GLY A 75 2.00 3.78 -5.99
C GLY A 75 2.01 5.28 -5.66
N TRP A 76 1.76 5.63 -4.41
CA TRP A 76 1.78 7.02 -3.97
C TRP A 76 3.15 7.67 -4.20
N THR A 77 4.25 6.97 -3.86
CA THR A 77 5.61 7.46 -4.05
C THR A 77 5.88 7.87 -5.49
N LEU A 78 5.53 6.98 -6.44
CA LEU A 78 5.73 7.22 -7.87
C LEU A 78 4.83 8.35 -8.41
N GLN A 79 3.56 8.38 -8.02
CA GLN A 79 2.60 9.42 -8.43
C GLN A 79 2.98 10.81 -7.90
N SER A 80 3.55 10.88 -6.70
CA SER A 80 4.01 12.13 -6.08
C SER A 80 5.39 12.59 -6.57
N GLY A 81 6.00 11.87 -7.53
CA GLY A 81 7.29 12.24 -8.12
C GLY A 81 8.50 11.89 -7.26
N HIS A 82 8.31 11.23 -6.13
CA HIS A 82 9.43 10.77 -5.29
C HIS A 82 10.10 9.55 -5.92
N ARG A 83 11.43 9.46 -5.78
CA ARG A 83 12.23 8.39 -6.41
C ARG A 83 13.01 7.54 -5.42
N ARG A 84 13.04 7.91 -4.14
CA ARG A 84 13.78 7.21 -3.08
C ARG A 84 12.87 6.88 -1.93
N LEU A 85 12.61 5.60 -1.72
CA LEU A 85 11.64 5.12 -0.74
C LEU A 85 12.28 4.12 0.24
N ARG A 86 12.11 4.41 1.53
CA ARG A 86 12.31 3.48 2.62
C ARG A 86 10.96 2.97 3.10
N VAL A 87 10.76 1.67 3.06
CA VAL A 87 9.56 1.01 3.61
C VAL A 87 9.89 0.35 4.94
N VAL A 88 9.03 0.57 5.91
CA VAL A 88 9.12 0.00 7.26
C VAL A 88 7.83 -0.78 7.52
N GLY A 89 7.95 -2.05 7.88
CA GLY A 89 6.79 -2.90 8.18
C GLY A 89 7.12 -3.97 9.20
N ASP A 90 6.11 -4.58 9.80
CA ASP A 90 6.25 -5.65 10.79
C ASP A 90 5.97 -7.05 10.23
N SER A 91 5.73 -7.17 8.93
CA SER A 91 5.62 -8.43 8.22
C SER A 91 7.00 -8.96 7.81
N GLU A 92 7.57 -9.84 8.62
CA GLU A 92 8.87 -10.46 8.33
C GLU A 92 8.83 -11.24 7.00
N LEU A 93 7.70 -11.92 6.72
CA LEU A 93 7.51 -12.67 5.48
C LEU A 93 7.61 -11.76 4.26
N LEU A 94 6.84 -10.67 4.23
CA LEU A 94 6.86 -9.69 3.15
C LEU A 94 8.27 -9.14 2.94
N VAL A 95 8.92 -8.69 4.01
CA VAL A 95 10.26 -8.11 3.95
C VAL A 95 11.25 -9.10 3.34
N LYS A 96 11.28 -10.35 3.84
CA LYS A 96 12.19 -11.39 3.33
C LYS A 96 11.89 -11.80 1.89
N GLN A 97 10.63 -11.78 1.47
CA GLN A 97 10.23 -12.04 0.09
C GLN A 97 10.70 -10.92 -0.84
N ILE A 98 10.46 -9.67 -0.51
CA ILE A 98 10.88 -8.52 -1.32
C ILE A 98 12.42 -8.43 -1.41
N GLN A 99 13.14 -8.78 -0.33
CA GLN A 99 14.60 -8.88 -0.31
C GLN A 99 15.14 -10.10 -1.10
N GLY A 100 14.28 -11.00 -1.59
CA GLY A 100 14.67 -12.21 -2.31
C GLY A 100 15.22 -13.33 -1.44
N ARG A 101 15.11 -13.21 -0.11
CA ARG A 101 15.55 -14.24 0.84
C ARG A 101 14.57 -15.42 0.93
N TYR A 102 13.27 -15.15 0.70
CA TYR A 102 12.22 -16.15 0.69
C TYR A 102 11.52 -16.19 -0.66
N LYS A 103 11.17 -17.39 -1.12
CA LYS A 103 10.38 -17.59 -2.34
C LYS A 103 8.92 -17.22 -2.10
N VAL A 104 8.27 -16.68 -3.13
CA VAL A 104 6.81 -16.47 -3.15
C VAL A 104 6.19 -17.70 -3.80
N ALA A 105 5.71 -18.64 -2.97
CA ALA A 105 5.08 -19.88 -3.44
C ALA A 105 3.57 -19.75 -3.63
N SER A 106 2.93 -18.82 -2.93
CA SER A 106 1.47 -18.60 -3.01
C SER A 106 1.08 -18.02 -4.37
N PRO A 107 0.13 -18.66 -5.10
CA PRO A 107 -0.41 -18.12 -6.35
C PRO A 107 -1.06 -16.74 -6.17
N ASP A 108 -1.73 -16.51 -5.04
CA ASP A 108 -2.42 -15.26 -4.75
C ASP A 108 -1.44 -14.10 -4.50
N LEU A 109 -0.26 -14.40 -3.95
CA LEU A 109 0.76 -13.38 -3.65
C LEU A 109 1.68 -13.11 -4.84
N ARG A 110 1.80 -14.03 -5.77
CA ARG A 110 2.73 -13.90 -6.89
C ARG A 110 2.47 -12.67 -7.76
N PRO A 111 1.22 -12.37 -8.17
CA PRO A 111 0.94 -11.15 -8.93
C PRO A 111 1.29 -9.86 -8.18
N LEU A 112 1.01 -9.83 -6.86
CA LEU A 112 1.31 -8.68 -6.01
C LEU A 112 2.82 -8.46 -5.85
N TYR A 113 3.57 -9.55 -5.69
CA TYR A 113 5.03 -9.53 -5.64
C TYR A 113 5.62 -9.02 -6.96
N ASP A 114 5.18 -9.56 -8.09
CA ASP A 114 5.68 -9.17 -9.40
C ASP A 114 5.37 -7.69 -9.69
N GLU A 115 4.18 -7.19 -9.29
CA GLU A 115 3.83 -5.78 -9.38
C GLU A 115 4.71 -4.91 -8.46
N ALA A 116 4.93 -5.34 -7.22
CA ALA A 116 5.82 -4.62 -6.31
C ALA A 116 7.24 -4.51 -6.89
N LYS A 117 7.78 -5.59 -7.45
CA LYS A 117 9.11 -5.57 -8.11
C LYS A 117 9.15 -4.63 -9.31
N ARG A 118 8.07 -4.59 -10.12
CA ARG A 118 7.97 -3.66 -11.25
C ARG A 118 7.95 -2.19 -10.80
N ARG A 119 7.22 -1.87 -9.73
CA ARG A 119 7.19 -0.50 -9.18
C ARG A 119 8.52 -0.13 -8.53
N ILE A 120 9.14 -1.03 -7.79
CA ILE A 120 10.46 -0.83 -7.19
C ILE A 120 11.51 -0.52 -8.27
N ALA A 121 11.47 -1.20 -9.41
CA ALA A 121 12.40 -0.96 -10.52
C ALA A 121 12.27 0.44 -11.16
N LYS A 122 11.17 1.18 -10.90
CA LYS A 122 10.97 2.56 -11.34
C LYS A 122 11.54 3.59 -10.35
N LEU A 123 12.04 3.17 -9.20
CA LEU A 123 12.66 4.05 -8.19
C LEU A 123 14.17 4.11 -8.39
N ASP A 124 14.77 5.25 -8.04
CA ASP A 124 16.22 5.42 -8.04
C ASP A 124 16.88 4.67 -6.87
N ALA A 125 16.15 4.57 -5.73
CA ALA A 125 16.60 3.81 -4.58
C ALA A 125 15.43 3.29 -3.76
N PHE A 126 15.58 2.06 -3.26
CA PHE A 126 14.57 1.38 -2.45
C PHE A 126 15.22 0.64 -1.28
N ARG A 127 14.62 0.74 -0.10
CA ARG A 127 14.97 -0.03 1.09
C ARG A 127 13.71 -0.56 1.74
N ILE A 128 13.76 -1.79 2.27
CA ILE A 128 12.68 -2.36 3.07
C ILE A 128 13.25 -2.96 4.34
N GLU A 129 12.65 -2.64 5.47
CA GLU A 129 13.13 -3.01 6.80
C GLU A 129 11.99 -3.60 7.63
N HIS A 130 12.32 -4.66 8.36
CA HIS A 130 11.43 -5.23 9.36
C HIS A 130 11.61 -4.52 10.70
N VAL A 131 10.50 -4.18 11.34
CA VAL A 131 10.48 -3.64 12.70
C VAL A 131 9.51 -4.42 13.57
N LEU A 132 9.70 -4.37 14.88
CA LEU A 132 8.74 -4.94 15.82
C LEU A 132 7.42 -4.14 15.76
N ARG A 133 6.30 -4.83 15.92
CA ARG A 133 4.94 -4.27 15.83
C ARG A 133 4.73 -2.99 16.64
N GLY A 134 5.30 -2.90 17.82
CA GLY A 134 5.23 -1.68 18.65
C GLY A 134 5.84 -0.42 18.02
N LYS A 135 6.66 -0.57 16.98
CA LYS A 135 7.28 0.55 16.25
C LYS A 135 6.52 0.93 14.97
N ASN A 136 5.40 0.21 14.63
CA ASN A 136 4.60 0.43 13.44
C ASN A 136 3.18 0.94 13.75
N GLN A 137 2.97 1.54 14.92
CA GLN A 137 1.64 1.90 15.44
C GLN A 137 0.82 2.84 14.53
N LYS A 138 1.47 3.72 13.77
CA LYS A 138 0.77 4.66 12.87
C LYS A 138 0.06 3.90 11.75
N ALA A 139 0.76 2.99 11.09
CA ALA A 139 0.22 2.16 10.02
C ALA A 139 -0.81 1.14 10.55
N ASP A 140 -0.54 0.47 11.68
CA ASP A 140 -1.47 -0.45 12.34
C ASP A 140 -2.82 0.24 12.63
N ARG A 141 -2.81 1.46 13.18
CA ARG A 141 -4.02 2.22 13.43
C ARG A 141 -4.82 2.52 12.16
N LEU A 142 -4.13 2.85 11.06
CA LEU A 142 -4.76 3.12 9.76
C LEU A 142 -5.37 1.85 9.16
N ALA A 143 -4.69 0.70 9.26
CA ALA A 143 -5.19 -0.60 8.81
C ALA A 143 -6.45 -1.02 9.61
N ASN A 144 -6.41 -0.87 10.94
CA ASN A 144 -7.54 -1.14 11.80
C ASN A 144 -8.74 -0.23 11.51
N ALA A 145 -8.50 1.08 11.29
CA ALA A 145 -9.54 2.03 10.91
C ALA A 145 -10.17 1.69 9.55
N ALA A 146 -9.39 1.18 8.58
CA ALA A 146 -9.90 0.69 7.31
C ALA A 146 -10.87 -0.48 7.49
N MET A 147 -10.47 -1.48 8.27
CA MET A 147 -11.30 -2.64 8.58
C MET A 147 -12.59 -2.26 9.32
N ASP A 148 -12.50 -1.33 10.29
CA ASP A 148 -13.68 -0.86 11.03
C ASP A 148 -14.68 -0.16 10.12
N ARG A 149 -14.23 0.76 9.27
CA ARG A 149 -15.08 1.41 8.26
C ARG A 149 -15.74 0.41 7.31
N GLY A 150 -14.97 -0.54 6.81
CA GLY A 150 -15.47 -1.55 5.88
C GLY A 150 -16.50 -2.52 6.49
N MET A 151 -16.46 -2.69 7.82
CA MET A 151 -17.44 -3.49 8.58
C MET A 151 -18.60 -2.67 9.15
N GLY A 152 -18.71 -1.38 8.80
CA GLY A 152 -19.77 -0.50 9.32
C GLY A 152 -19.65 -0.19 10.82
N ARG A 153 -18.46 -0.38 11.41
CA ARG A 153 -18.20 -0.02 12.81
C ARG A 153 -17.81 1.45 12.87
N SER A 154 -18.50 2.24 13.70
CA SER A 154 -18.09 3.61 13.98
C SER A 154 -16.69 3.63 14.59
N VAL A 155 -15.74 4.27 13.90
CA VAL A 155 -14.43 4.56 14.47
C VAL A 155 -14.66 5.59 15.57
N LYS A 156 -14.57 5.20 16.85
CA LYS A 156 -14.56 6.17 17.96
C LYS A 156 -13.38 7.10 17.71
N ALA A 157 -13.68 8.37 17.46
CA ALA A 157 -12.66 9.41 17.35
C ALA A 157 -11.82 9.39 18.63
N THR A 158 -10.53 9.14 18.50
CA THR A 158 -9.59 9.29 19.61
C THR A 158 -9.57 10.78 19.97
N PRO A 159 -9.82 11.18 21.24
CA PRO A 159 -9.70 12.57 21.64
C PRO A 159 -8.27 13.06 21.34
N GLY A 160 -8.13 14.08 20.49
CA GLY A 160 -6.84 14.68 20.13
C GLY A 160 -6.37 14.52 18.68
N ALA A 161 -7.08 13.78 17.83
CA ALA A 161 -6.81 13.88 16.39
C ALA A 161 -7.53 15.14 15.86
N PRO A 162 -6.83 16.07 15.18
CA PRO A 162 -7.52 17.16 14.52
C PRO A 162 -8.49 16.54 13.52
N SER A 163 -9.77 16.81 13.71
CA SER A 163 -10.78 16.56 12.70
C SER A 163 -10.45 17.45 11.52
N PHE A 164 -9.86 16.91 10.47
CA PHE A 164 -9.89 17.58 9.19
C PHE A 164 -11.33 17.45 8.67
N ALA A 165 -12.21 18.28 9.22
CA ALA A 165 -13.32 18.76 8.46
C ALA A 165 -12.70 19.38 7.21
N VAL A 166 -13.04 18.85 6.06
CA VAL A 166 -12.79 19.50 4.78
C VAL A 166 -13.56 20.81 4.85
N SER A 167 -12.87 21.85 5.33
CA SER A 167 -13.37 23.22 5.28
C SER A 167 -13.47 23.56 3.80
N GLY A 168 -14.70 23.72 3.37
CA GLY A 168 -15.20 24.17 2.10
C GLY A 168 -14.23 24.87 1.17
N ALA A 169 -13.72 24.15 0.19
CA ALA A 169 -13.56 24.71 -1.12
C ALA A 169 -14.95 24.70 -1.75
N LYS A 170 -15.58 25.88 -1.80
CA LYS A 170 -16.73 26.15 -2.68
C LYS A 170 -16.22 26.01 -4.12
N GLY A 171 -16.43 24.90 -4.71
CA GLY A 171 -16.09 24.54 -6.08
C GLY A 171 -16.49 23.09 -6.27
N GLY A 172 -17.79 22.84 -6.41
CA GLY A 172 -18.36 21.52 -6.53
C GLY A 172 -17.95 20.86 -7.83
N SER A 173 -16.96 19.97 -7.77
CA SER A 173 -16.94 18.86 -8.71
C SER A 173 -17.95 17.84 -8.19
N PRO A 174 -18.88 17.36 -9.02
CA PRO A 174 -19.80 16.30 -8.62
C PRO A 174 -18.97 15.06 -8.22
N PRO A 175 -19.48 14.20 -7.31
CA PRO A 175 -18.79 12.95 -6.97
C PRO A 175 -18.49 12.20 -8.26
N PRO A 176 -17.33 11.52 -8.37
CA PRO A 176 -16.96 10.81 -9.58
C PRO A 176 -18.07 9.80 -9.89
N GLN A 177 -18.67 9.93 -11.07
CA GLN A 177 -19.72 9.04 -11.51
C GLN A 177 -19.10 7.64 -11.71
N PRO A 178 -19.80 6.56 -11.34
CA PRO A 178 -19.31 5.22 -11.56
C PRO A 178 -19.12 5.00 -13.06
N LEU A 179 -17.91 4.61 -13.45
CA LEU A 179 -17.63 4.25 -14.83
C LEU A 179 -18.33 2.94 -15.16
N LYS A 180 -18.97 2.89 -16.32
CA LYS A 180 -19.64 1.69 -16.83
C LYS A 180 -18.65 0.86 -17.66
N GLY A 181 -18.74 -0.46 -17.52
CA GLY A 181 -17.90 -1.39 -18.25
C GLY A 181 -18.49 -2.79 -18.23
N TYR A 182 -17.87 -3.72 -18.95
CA TYR A 182 -18.23 -5.12 -18.93
C TYR A 182 -16.98 -5.98 -18.72
N VAL A 183 -17.17 -7.19 -18.22
CA VAL A 183 -16.09 -8.16 -18.03
C VAL A 183 -16.13 -9.20 -19.15
N LYS A 184 -15.02 -9.37 -19.86
CA LYS A 184 -14.83 -10.41 -20.87
C LYS A 184 -13.46 -11.07 -20.67
N GLY A 185 -13.43 -12.39 -20.52
CA GLY A 185 -12.18 -13.13 -20.30
C GLY A 185 -11.39 -12.73 -19.05
N GLY A 186 -12.07 -12.28 -17.98
CA GLY A 186 -11.43 -11.82 -16.75
C GLY A 186 -10.87 -10.39 -16.81
N VAL A 187 -11.04 -9.69 -17.94
CA VAL A 187 -10.60 -8.30 -18.13
C VAL A 187 -11.79 -7.36 -18.09
N VAL A 188 -11.63 -6.23 -17.39
CA VAL A 188 -12.63 -5.16 -17.36
C VAL A 188 -12.43 -4.25 -18.55
N HIS A 189 -13.45 -4.12 -19.38
CA HIS A 189 -13.51 -3.18 -20.51
C HIS A 189 -14.42 -2.02 -20.13
N LEU A 190 -13.88 -0.80 -20.13
CA LEU A 190 -14.68 0.40 -19.91
C LEU A 190 -15.46 0.73 -21.17
N LEU A 191 -16.73 1.15 -21.01
CA LEU A 191 -17.55 1.65 -22.10
C LEU A 191 -17.26 3.14 -22.36
N GLU A 192 -16.90 3.88 -21.33
CA GLU A 192 -16.59 5.32 -21.39
C GLU A 192 -15.47 5.66 -20.41
N GLY A 193 -14.56 6.58 -20.81
CA GLY A 193 -13.47 7.07 -19.99
C GLY A 193 -12.25 6.15 -19.95
N GLU A 194 -11.17 6.68 -19.39
CA GLU A 194 -9.92 5.96 -19.15
C GLU A 194 -9.59 5.99 -17.67
N LEU A 195 -8.98 4.93 -17.18
CA LEU A 195 -8.44 4.87 -15.83
C LEU A 195 -6.94 5.08 -15.88
N PRO A 196 -6.38 5.89 -14.99
CA PRO A 196 -4.93 6.02 -14.89
C PRO A 196 -4.27 4.68 -14.55
N ASP A 197 -3.07 4.45 -15.07
CA ASP A 197 -2.29 3.26 -14.78
C ASP A 197 -2.07 3.08 -13.27
N GLY A 198 -2.34 1.86 -12.78
CA GLY A 198 -2.09 1.49 -11.39
C GLY A 198 -3.21 1.83 -10.41
N VAL A 199 -4.38 2.26 -10.90
CA VAL A 199 -5.56 2.47 -10.06
C VAL A 199 -6.26 1.13 -9.79
N PHE A 200 -6.55 0.87 -8.51
CA PHE A 200 -7.40 -0.25 -8.12
C PHE A 200 -8.86 0.11 -8.35
N VAL A 201 -9.58 -0.74 -9.07
CA VAL A 201 -11.01 -0.58 -9.32
C VAL A 201 -11.82 -1.68 -8.66
N LYS A 202 -12.95 -1.30 -8.07
CA LYS A 202 -13.95 -2.25 -7.61
C LYS A 202 -15.02 -2.38 -8.67
N VAL A 203 -15.15 -3.60 -9.24
CA VAL A 203 -16.24 -3.92 -10.16
C VAL A 203 -17.44 -4.39 -9.35
N THR A 204 -18.58 -3.73 -9.54
CA THR A 204 -19.86 -4.14 -8.95
C THR A 204 -20.79 -4.52 -10.07
N PRO A 205 -21.38 -5.75 -10.09
CA PRO A 205 -22.35 -6.12 -11.09
C PRO A 205 -23.59 -5.21 -11.01
N ASP A 206 -24.03 -4.71 -12.16
CA ASP A 206 -25.31 -4.02 -12.25
C ASP A 206 -26.41 -5.09 -12.13
N ARG A 207 -27.28 -4.96 -11.14
CA ARG A 207 -28.43 -5.84 -11.00
C ARG A 207 -29.51 -5.30 -11.94
N GLN A 208 -29.79 -6.04 -13.00
CA GLN A 208 -31.03 -5.88 -13.78
C GLN A 208 -32.23 -6.33 -12.94
#